data_9ea2fc8523774de015df64b82a73aad9
#
_entry.id   9ea2fc8523774de015df64b82a73aad9
#
_cell.length_a   1.000
_cell.length_b   1.000
_cell.length_c   1.000
_cell.angle_alpha   90.00
_cell.angle_beta   90.00
_cell.angle_gamma   90.00
#
_symmetry.space_group_name_H-M   'P 1'
#
loop_
_entity.id
_entity.type
_entity.pdbx_description
1 polymer ?
#
loop_
_entity_poly.entity_id
_entity_poly.type
_entity_poly.pdbx_seq_one_letter_code
_entity_poly.pdbx_strand_id
1 'polypeptide(L)'
;VNTPTTSIHCPHCRQNVAWPESASASQKEAIAAQARRSRIDAIKLMRPQFGMDLKEAKCLVEHFPMSKGYCLRCGQSVDDGVSVCGNCRSVNLNW
;
A
#
# COMPACT_ATOMS: atom_id res chain seq x y z
N VAL A 1 -21.03 -7.28 -5.17
CA VAL A 1 -20.93 -6.77 -3.79
C VAL A 1 -19.58 -6.15 -3.60
N ASN A 2 -19.54 -4.88 -3.22
CA ASN A 2 -18.28 -4.20 -2.98
C ASN A 2 -17.72 -4.61 -1.64
N THR A 3 -16.42 -4.99 -1.65
CA THR A 3 -15.71 -5.25 -0.41
C THR A 3 -15.49 -3.93 0.33
N PRO A 4 -15.80 -3.84 1.64
CA PRO A 4 -15.51 -2.63 2.41
C PRO A 4 -14.02 -2.28 2.33
N THR A 5 -13.74 -1.01 2.13
CA THR A 5 -12.36 -0.52 2.06
C THR A 5 -12.11 0.54 3.11
N THR A 6 -10.87 0.58 3.59
CA THR A 6 -10.34 1.67 4.38
C THR A 6 -9.42 2.49 3.49
N SER A 7 -9.44 3.80 3.63
CA SER A 7 -8.58 4.66 2.82
C SER A 7 -7.93 5.75 3.66
N ILE A 8 -6.79 6.23 3.16
CA ILE A 8 -6.08 7.36 3.73
C ILE A 8 -5.64 8.28 2.59
N HIS A 9 -5.77 9.59 2.81
CA HIS A 9 -5.31 10.57 1.83
C HIS A 9 -3.80 10.76 1.95
N CYS A 10 -3.08 10.62 0.83
CA CYS A 10 -1.64 10.88 0.79
C CYS A 10 -1.40 12.35 0.49
N PRO A 11 -0.84 13.14 1.44
CA PRO A 11 -0.59 14.56 1.19
C PRO A 11 0.45 14.81 0.11
N HIS A 12 1.36 13.86 -0.12
CA HIS A 12 2.42 14.01 -1.10
C HIS A 12 1.92 13.91 -2.54
N CYS A 13 1.16 12.87 -2.84
CA CYS A 13 0.64 12.65 -4.20
C CYS A 13 -0.80 13.09 -4.39
N ARG A 14 -1.47 13.48 -3.31
CA ARG A 14 -2.86 13.97 -3.29
C ARG A 14 -3.87 12.93 -3.77
N GLN A 15 -3.56 11.64 -3.61
CA GLN A 15 -4.46 10.56 -3.96
C GLN A 15 -4.93 9.85 -2.70
N ASN A 16 -6.11 9.25 -2.78
CA ASN A 16 -6.59 8.38 -1.72
C ASN A 16 -6.05 6.98 -1.93
N VAL A 17 -5.36 6.45 -0.92
CA VAL A 17 -4.84 5.09 -0.94
C VAL A 17 -5.82 4.20 -0.20
N ALA A 18 -6.42 3.24 -0.90
CA ALA A 18 -7.45 2.37 -0.34
C ALA A 18 -7.00 0.91 -0.34
N TRP A 19 -7.41 0.18 0.69
CA TRP A 19 -7.17 -1.27 0.79
C TRP A 19 -8.39 -1.93 1.43
N PRO A 20 -8.61 -3.25 1.18
CA PRO A 20 -9.75 -3.93 1.76
C PRO A 20 -9.60 -4.09 3.28
N GLU A 21 -10.64 -3.73 4.03
CA GLU A 21 -10.64 -3.87 5.48
C GLU A 21 -10.48 -5.32 5.92
N SER A 22 -10.98 -6.25 5.09
CA SER A 22 -10.94 -7.68 5.40
C SER A 22 -9.57 -8.32 5.22
N ALA A 23 -8.59 -7.58 4.71
CA ALA A 23 -7.25 -8.11 4.52
C ALA A 23 -6.61 -8.46 5.87
N SER A 24 -6.22 -9.74 6.04
CA SER A 24 -5.55 -10.20 7.24
C SER A 24 -4.09 -9.73 7.26
N ALA A 25 -3.44 -9.85 8.42
CA ALA A 25 -2.02 -9.52 8.54
C ALA A 25 -1.17 -10.36 7.58
N SER A 26 -1.49 -11.65 7.45
CA SER A 26 -0.79 -12.55 6.51
C SER A 26 -0.95 -12.10 5.06
N GLN A 27 -2.18 -11.70 4.67
CA GLN A 27 -2.45 -11.20 3.33
C GLN A 27 -1.70 -9.90 3.05
N LYS A 28 -1.67 -8.98 4.02
CA LYS A 28 -0.94 -7.72 3.90
C LYS A 28 0.55 -7.96 3.72
N GLU A 29 1.14 -8.86 4.50
CA GLU A 29 2.55 -9.22 4.37
C GLU A 29 2.86 -9.85 3.02
N ALA A 30 2.00 -10.74 2.53
CA ALA A 30 2.17 -11.38 1.23
C ALA A 30 2.12 -10.36 0.09
N ILE A 31 1.18 -9.43 0.15
CA ILE A 31 1.04 -8.36 -0.84
C ILE A 31 2.28 -7.46 -0.83
N ALA A 32 2.73 -7.06 0.35
CA ALA A 32 3.90 -6.21 0.48
C ALA A 32 5.17 -6.90 -0.03
N ALA A 33 5.36 -8.16 0.29
CA ALA A 33 6.49 -8.95 -0.20
C ALA A 33 6.46 -9.06 -1.72
N GLN A 34 5.29 -9.32 -2.30
CA GLN A 34 5.13 -9.42 -3.74
C GLN A 34 5.39 -8.06 -4.42
N ALA A 35 4.92 -6.97 -3.82
CA ALA A 35 5.13 -5.62 -4.35
C ALA A 35 6.62 -5.24 -4.38
N ARG A 36 7.39 -5.70 -3.39
CA ARG A 36 8.84 -5.48 -3.37
C ARG A 36 9.57 -6.24 -4.46
N ARG A 37 9.01 -7.38 -4.87
CA ARG A 37 9.58 -8.20 -5.95
C ARG A 37 9.12 -7.71 -7.32
N SER A 38 7.82 -7.47 -7.47
CA SER A 38 7.22 -7.02 -8.73
C SER A 38 5.88 -6.35 -8.43
N ARG A 39 5.79 -5.05 -8.72
CA ARG A 39 4.55 -4.30 -8.52
C ARG A 39 3.42 -4.81 -9.42
N ILE A 40 3.76 -5.20 -10.65
CA ILE A 40 2.77 -5.72 -11.59
C ILE A 40 2.17 -7.01 -11.07
N ASP A 41 2.99 -7.92 -10.54
CA ASP A 41 2.51 -9.18 -9.99
C ASP A 41 1.66 -8.96 -8.74
N ALA A 42 2.00 -7.98 -7.92
CA ALA A 42 1.17 -7.62 -6.76
C ALA A 42 -0.21 -7.12 -7.19
N ILE A 43 -0.27 -6.30 -8.23
CA ILE A 43 -1.54 -5.83 -8.79
C ILE A 43 -2.37 -7.00 -9.30
N LYS A 44 -1.76 -7.93 -10.03
CA LYS A 44 -2.43 -9.13 -10.55
C LYS A 44 -2.96 -10.02 -9.43
N LEU A 45 -2.24 -10.09 -8.33
CA LEU A 45 -2.66 -10.86 -7.15
C LEU A 45 -3.87 -10.21 -6.46
N MET A 46 -3.82 -8.89 -6.26
CA MET A 46 -4.84 -8.17 -5.49
C MET A 46 -6.18 -8.03 -6.21
N ARG A 47 -6.15 -7.83 -7.51
CA ARG A 47 -7.39 -7.55 -8.25
C ARG A 47 -8.43 -8.67 -8.13
N PRO A 48 -8.10 -9.94 -8.40
CA PRO A 48 -9.08 -11.01 -8.24
C PRO A 48 -9.36 -11.36 -6.78
N GLN A 49 -8.35 -11.23 -5.92
CA GLN A 49 -8.50 -11.62 -4.51
C GLN A 49 -9.42 -10.68 -3.73
N PHE A 50 -9.37 -9.39 -4.02
CA PHE A 50 -10.12 -8.37 -3.28
C PHE A 50 -11.14 -7.61 -4.12
N GLY A 51 -11.27 -7.94 -5.41
CA GLY A 51 -12.19 -7.24 -6.29
C GLY A 51 -11.82 -5.78 -6.55
N MET A 52 -10.55 -5.44 -6.44
CA MET A 52 -10.07 -4.07 -6.69
C MET A 52 -9.95 -3.79 -8.18
N ASP A 53 -10.24 -2.55 -8.58
CA ASP A 53 -9.97 -2.14 -9.95
C ASP A 53 -8.47 -1.83 -10.14
N LEU A 54 -8.07 -1.67 -11.39
CA LEU A 54 -6.65 -1.44 -11.73
C LEU A 54 -6.12 -0.15 -11.09
N LYS A 55 -6.90 0.90 -11.10
CA LYS A 55 -6.49 2.20 -10.56
C LYS A 55 -6.25 2.13 -9.06
N GLU A 56 -7.18 1.50 -8.33
CA GLU A 56 -7.06 1.32 -6.89
C GLU A 56 -5.86 0.44 -6.52
N ALA A 57 -5.70 -0.69 -7.20
CA ALA A 57 -4.60 -1.60 -6.95
C ALA A 57 -3.25 -0.95 -7.25
N LYS A 58 -3.16 -0.22 -8.35
CA LYS A 58 -1.94 0.49 -8.72
C LYS A 58 -1.57 1.55 -7.70
N CYS A 59 -2.55 2.35 -7.26
CA CYS A 59 -2.32 3.37 -6.25
C CYS A 59 -1.81 2.75 -4.94
N LEU A 60 -2.42 1.66 -4.51
CA LEU A 60 -2.02 0.96 -3.30
C LEU A 60 -0.58 0.45 -3.39
N VAL A 61 -0.25 -0.23 -4.48
CA VAL A 61 1.08 -0.82 -4.68
C VAL A 61 2.17 0.24 -4.73
N GLU A 62 1.88 1.41 -5.29
CA GLU A 62 2.84 2.51 -5.38
C GLU A 62 3.22 3.10 -4.02
N HIS A 63 2.48 2.77 -2.97
CA HIS A 63 2.75 3.27 -1.62
C HIS A 63 3.44 2.25 -0.72
N PHE A 64 3.88 1.12 -1.25
CA PHE A 64 4.69 0.16 -0.50
C PHE A 64 6.17 0.56 -0.54
N PRO A 65 6.83 0.70 0.64
CA PRO A 65 8.26 0.97 0.65
C PRO A 65 9.07 -0.22 0.13
N MET A 66 10.18 0.05 -0.52
CA MET A 66 11.09 -1.00 -1.00
C MET A 66 11.78 -1.73 0.15
N SER A 67 12.00 -1.02 1.26
CA SER A 67 12.56 -1.61 2.47
C SER A 67 11.63 -1.32 3.63
N LYS A 68 11.21 -2.37 4.34
CA LYS A 68 10.32 -2.20 5.49
C LYS A 68 10.99 -1.31 6.54
N GLY A 69 10.24 -0.34 7.04
CA GLY A 69 10.71 0.59 8.05
C GLY A 69 11.24 1.91 7.51
N TYR A 70 11.29 2.07 6.18
CA TYR A 70 11.83 3.28 5.56
C TYR A 70 10.87 3.84 4.51
N CYS A 71 10.81 5.17 4.45
CA CYS A 71 9.94 5.85 3.49
C CYS A 71 10.31 5.50 2.05
N LEU A 72 9.30 5.21 1.24
CA LEU A 72 9.50 4.85 -0.16
C LEU A 72 10.08 5.98 -1.02
N ARG A 73 9.97 7.23 -0.57
CA ARG A 73 10.42 8.39 -1.34
C ARG A 73 11.72 9.00 -0.84
N CYS A 74 11.80 9.30 0.47
CA CYS A 74 12.95 10.02 1.00
C CYS A 74 13.91 9.16 1.83
N GLY A 75 13.53 7.92 2.16
CA GLY A 75 14.37 7.01 2.91
C GLY A 75 14.42 7.21 4.41
N GLN A 76 13.65 8.16 4.96
CA GLN A 76 13.57 8.34 6.41
C GLN A 76 12.86 7.14 7.04
N SER A 77 13.20 6.85 8.30
CA SER A 77 12.51 5.77 9.02
C SER A 77 11.06 6.13 9.26
N VAL A 78 10.17 5.12 9.16
CA VAL A 78 8.73 5.27 9.36
C VAL A 78 8.24 4.14 10.27
N ASP A 79 7.11 4.38 10.94
CA ASP A 79 6.51 3.40 11.82
C ASP A 79 5.92 2.23 11.05
N ASP A 80 5.72 1.10 11.75
CA ASP A 80 5.06 -0.06 11.18
C ASP A 80 3.59 0.25 10.85
N GLY A 81 3.09 -0.46 9.85
CA GLY A 81 1.71 -0.30 9.40
C GLY A 81 1.56 0.88 8.48
N VAL A 82 0.38 1.48 8.48
CA VAL A 82 0.10 2.66 7.65
C VAL A 82 0.64 3.89 8.36
N SER A 83 1.61 4.56 7.76
CA SER A 83 2.21 5.75 8.36
C SER A 83 2.43 6.85 7.33
N VAL A 84 2.51 8.08 7.82
CA VAL A 84 2.84 9.25 6.99
C VAL A 84 4.24 9.71 7.37
N CYS A 85 5.13 9.78 6.38
CA CYS A 85 6.49 10.23 6.61
C CYS A 85 6.51 11.67 7.11
N GLY A 86 7.15 11.92 8.24
CA GLY A 86 7.24 13.27 8.82
C GLY A 86 8.09 14.22 7.98
N ASN A 87 8.93 13.70 7.10
CA ASN A 87 9.81 14.51 6.27
C ASN A 87 9.17 14.93 4.94
N CYS A 88 8.68 13.97 4.15
CA CYS A 88 8.11 14.25 2.82
C CYS A 88 6.60 14.13 2.76
N ARG A 89 5.97 13.69 3.84
CA ARG A 89 4.51 13.50 3.98
C ARG A 89 3.91 12.47 3.04
N SER A 90 4.73 11.56 2.53
CA SER A 90 4.20 10.44 1.74
C SER A 90 3.59 9.39 2.67
N VAL A 91 2.46 8.82 2.26
CA VAL A 91 1.90 7.66 2.95
C VAL A 91 2.75 6.44 2.61
N ASN A 92 3.04 5.64 3.63
CA ASN A 92 3.78 4.40 3.48
C ASN A 92 2.96 3.26 4.09
N LEU A 93 2.74 2.21 3.29
CA LEU A 93 2.11 0.99 3.76
C LEU A 93 3.21 0.03 4.18
N ASN A 94 3.66 0.19 5.40
CA ASN A 94 4.81 -0.53 5.95
C ASN A 94 4.34 -1.84 6.58
N TRP A 95 3.83 -2.71 5.71
CA TRP A 95 3.27 -4.01 6.09
C TRP A 95 4.30 -5.12 6.11
#